data_e85ba9c5408c71eb7f526dd1f67e9d5f
#
_entry.id   e85ba9c5408c71eb7f526dd1f67e9d5f
#
_cell.length_a   1.000
_cell.length_b   1.000
_cell.length_c   1.000
_cell.angle_alpha   90.00
_cell.angle_beta   90.00
_cell.angle_gamma   90.00
#
_symmetry.space_group_name_H-M   'P 1'
#
loop_
_entity.id
_entity.type
_entity.pdbx_description
1 polymer ?
#
loop_
_entity_poly.entity_id
_entity_poly.type
_entity_poly.pdbx_seq_one_letter_code
_entity_poly.pdbx_strand_id
1 'polypeptide(L)'
;MIRTPAVPLRLTNWYCTEMRNITLGHMTWFALLCCILASVVGCGDFVGYKDNDVSIGKAQKLEVFLSEDNLMRLYSSVAVSDSVSCSVIYEKWRGEGKIKVRGYTSRMHPKKSFQLKIDGHKYVLERGDELAGVSNRIAMRAHQLAGLPACDTETVGLFLNDEYLGCYNLITYYDEDILGGELYKTYFEDYDHMKNNHPLYSLSEKKFPDDDDFSNLENLLAAVTTFSDAKWQEYVLKNVDVEKVASYLAVHDFLLVNDTFRTNLYIAYNKKFYLLPWDNESCIGYNERSYEMGGDNQLTRRLVSVPEVKAAYNRRMKELFIDDGILSTLKSDAEKMFAEADIAMKNDPNFKDGYGKYLKEKERFLNFLSPGGRVSNLTDPVLP
;
A
#
# COMPACT_ATOMS: atom_id res chain seq x y z
N MET A 1 16.71 -29.25 -37.17
CA MET A 1 16.19 -29.94 -35.97
C MET A 1 17.21 -29.83 -34.85
N ILE A 2 17.07 -28.86 -33.97
CA ILE A 2 17.82 -28.80 -32.72
C ILE A 2 16.78 -28.43 -31.63
N ARG A 3 16.53 -29.37 -30.74
CA ARG A 3 15.62 -29.23 -29.61
C ARG A 3 16.33 -28.46 -28.51
N THR A 4 15.78 -27.33 -28.09
CA THR A 4 16.13 -26.65 -26.85
C THR A 4 15.41 -27.33 -25.68
N PRO A 5 16.05 -27.56 -24.54
CA PRO A 5 15.42 -28.18 -23.38
C PRO A 5 14.55 -27.20 -22.63
N ALA A 6 13.35 -27.65 -22.28
CA ALA A 6 12.40 -26.92 -21.43
C ALA A 6 12.95 -26.82 -19.99
N VAL A 7 12.95 -25.62 -19.45
CA VAL A 7 13.20 -25.33 -18.03
C VAL A 7 11.91 -25.63 -17.25
N PRO A 8 11.92 -26.43 -16.19
CA PRO A 8 10.71 -26.77 -15.47
C PRO A 8 10.24 -25.61 -14.58
N LEU A 9 9.06 -25.10 -14.86
CA LEU A 9 8.22 -24.32 -13.92
C LEU A 9 7.84 -25.20 -12.72
N ARG A 10 8.64 -25.15 -11.66
CA ARG A 10 8.27 -25.73 -10.36
C ARG A 10 8.80 -24.84 -9.26
N LEU A 11 7.99 -23.87 -8.80
CA LEU A 11 8.14 -23.27 -7.46
C LEU A 11 6.87 -22.56 -6.94
N THR A 12 5.78 -22.47 -7.70
CA THR A 12 4.56 -21.78 -7.25
C THR A 12 3.44 -22.72 -6.75
N ASN A 13 3.55 -24.03 -6.94
CA ASN A 13 2.52 -24.98 -6.50
C ASN A 13 2.78 -25.64 -5.14
N TRP A 14 3.82 -25.24 -4.41
CA TRP A 14 4.18 -25.94 -3.17
C TRP A 14 3.35 -25.50 -1.95
N TYR A 15 2.80 -24.31 -1.96
CA TYR A 15 2.06 -23.80 -0.81
C TYR A 15 0.59 -24.23 -0.72
N CYS A 16 -0.04 -24.68 -1.80
CA CYS A 16 -1.47 -25.06 -1.78
C CYS A 16 -1.74 -26.56 -1.69
N THR A 17 -0.78 -27.43 -2.04
CA THR A 17 -1.05 -28.87 -2.15
C THR A 17 -0.63 -29.67 -0.92
N GLU A 18 0.32 -29.19 -0.11
CA GLU A 18 0.75 -29.93 1.09
C GLU A 18 -0.12 -29.70 2.34
N MET A 19 -0.97 -28.68 2.36
CA MET A 19 -1.87 -28.47 3.51
C MET A 19 -3.05 -29.44 3.59
N ARG A 20 -3.25 -30.30 2.61
CA ARG A 20 -4.37 -31.27 2.61
C ARG A 20 -4.06 -32.65 3.18
N ASN A 21 -2.79 -32.97 3.46
CA ASN A 21 -2.38 -34.31 3.92
C ASN A 21 -1.62 -34.35 5.25
N ILE A 22 -1.68 -33.31 6.04
CA ILE A 22 -1.06 -33.32 7.38
C ILE A 22 -2.06 -33.91 8.36
N THR A 23 -1.81 -35.13 8.80
CA THR A 23 -2.58 -35.78 9.87
C THR A 23 -2.42 -35.01 11.20
N LEU A 24 -3.47 -35.01 12.04
CA LEU A 24 -3.55 -34.27 13.31
C LEU A 24 -2.30 -34.38 14.22
N GLY A 25 -1.53 -35.46 14.10
CA GLY A 25 -0.32 -35.68 14.89
C GLY A 25 0.90 -34.82 14.47
N HIS A 26 0.96 -34.35 13.24
CA HIS A 26 2.05 -33.49 12.75
C HIS A 26 1.76 -32.01 12.96
N MET A 27 0.48 -31.63 13.05
CA MET A 27 0.08 -30.25 13.36
C MET A 27 0.50 -29.82 14.77
N THR A 28 0.48 -30.72 15.75
CA THR A 28 0.91 -30.39 17.12
C THR A 28 2.42 -30.15 17.23
N TRP A 29 3.23 -30.89 16.49
CA TRP A 29 4.69 -30.67 16.46
C TRP A 29 5.10 -29.44 15.68
N PHE A 30 4.41 -29.14 14.57
CA PHE A 30 4.70 -27.95 13.78
C PHE A 30 4.23 -26.67 14.49
N ALA A 31 3.07 -26.73 15.16
CA ALA A 31 2.60 -25.65 16.02
C ALA A 31 3.53 -25.43 17.23
N LEU A 32 4.02 -26.53 17.84
CA LEU A 32 4.98 -26.44 18.96
C LEU A 32 6.33 -25.90 18.50
N LEU A 33 6.81 -26.31 17.31
CA LEU A 33 8.05 -25.80 16.71
C LEU A 33 7.93 -24.32 16.31
N CYS A 34 6.77 -23.92 15.77
CA CYS A 34 6.47 -22.52 15.49
C CYS A 34 6.34 -21.68 16.77
N CYS A 35 5.76 -22.24 17.84
CA CYS A 35 5.71 -21.58 19.15
C CYS A 35 7.10 -21.47 19.79
N ILE A 36 7.96 -22.48 19.68
CA ILE A 36 9.33 -22.47 20.19
C ILE A 36 10.21 -21.52 19.35
N LEU A 37 10.07 -21.51 18.02
CA LEU A 37 10.75 -20.55 17.16
C LEU A 37 10.22 -19.12 17.36
N ALA A 38 8.93 -18.95 17.59
CA ALA A 38 8.35 -17.64 17.95
C ALA A 38 8.83 -17.15 19.31
N SER A 39 9.03 -18.06 20.28
CA SER A 39 9.54 -17.68 21.59
C SER A 39 11.05 -17.41 21.60
N VAL A 40 11.81 -17.93 20.62
CA VAL A 40 13.26 -17.68 20.49
C VAL A 40 13.56 -16.49 19.56
N VAL A 41 12.67 -16.19 18.61
CA VAL A 41 12.82 -15.06 17.66
C VAL A 41 11.95 -13.86 18.06
N GLY A 42 10.99 -14.05 18.97
CA GLY A 42 10.00 -13.02 19.34
C GLY A 42 10.37 -12.15 20.55
N CYS A 43 11.44 -12.46 21.26
CA CYS A 43 12.03 -11.56 22.27
C CYS A 43 13.29 -10.90 21.70
N GLY A 44 13.19 -10.26 20.55
CA GLY A 44 14.04 -9.12 20.30
C GLY A 44 13.60 -8.05 21.28
N ASP A 45 14.49 -7.69 22.21
CA ASP A 45 14.26 -6.63 23.17
C ASP A 45 13.70 -5.43 22.41
N PHE A 46 12.46 -5.07 22.72
CA PHE A 46 11.84 -3.86 22.26
C PHE A 46 12.60 -2.73 22.93
N VAL A 47 13.62 -2.20 22.24
CA VAL A 47 14.44 -1.11 22.78
C VAL A 47 13.63 0.17 22.58
N GLY A 48 12.73 0.41 23.48
CA GLY A 48 12.15 1.71 23.67
C GLY A 48 13.07 2.56 24.55
N TYR A 49 13.22 3.81 24.22
CA TYR A 49 13.87 4.78 25.08
C TYR A 49 12.81 5.39 26.02
N LYS A 50 12.95 5.16 27.31
CA LYS A 50 12.26 5.96 28.33
C LYS A 50 12.96 7.32 28.40
N ASP A 51 12.76 8.13 27.38
CA ASP A 51 13.27 9.48 27.38
C ASP A 51 12.16 10.39 26.86
N ASN A 52 11.47 11.05 27.77
CA ASN A 52 10.43 12.03 27.46
C ASN A 52 10.95 13.21 26.63
N ASP A 53 12.27 13.28 26.39
CA ASP A 53 12.97 14.36 25.71
C ASP A 53 13.46 13.98 24.30
N VAL A 54 12.99 12.87 23.69
CA VAL A 54 13.36 12.53 22.32
C VAL A 54 12.84 13.58 21.36
N SER A 55 13.76 14.27 20.70
CA SER A 55 13.41 15.23 19.66
C SER A 55 12.90 14.52 18.42
N ILE A 56 11.70 14.89 17.96
CA ILE A 56 11.11 14.42 16.70
C ILE A 56 11.12 15.52 15.62
N GLY A 57 11.76 16.65 15.91
CA GLY A 57 11.90 17.77 14.96
C GLY A 57 10.56 18.39 14.58
N LYS A 58 10.21 18.32 13.29
CA LYS A 58 8.95 18.86 12.75
C LYS A 58 7.83 17.83 12.65
N ALA A 59 8.11 16.55 12.93
CA ALA A 59 7.08 15.53 12.94
C ALA A 59 6.07 15.80 14.06
N GLN A 60 4.79 15.54 13.83
CA GLN A 60 3.76 15.69 14.84
C GLN A 60 3.90 14.60 15.90
N LYS A 61 3.64 14.94 17.16
CA LYS A 61 3.67 13.95 18.24
C LYS A 61 2.32 13.23 18.35
N LEU A 62 2.34 11.92 18.25
CA LEU A 62 1.18 11.05 18.48
C LEU A 62 1.47 10.17 19.71
N GLU A 63 0.68 10.33 20.76
CA GLU A 63 0.83 9.59 22.02
C GLU A 63 -0.35 8.63 22.18
N VAL A 64 -0.03 7.37 22.46
CA VAL A 64 -1.01 6.31 22.71
C VAL A 64 -0.71 5.69 24.08
N PHE A 65 -1.73 5.63 24.94
CA PHE A 65 -1.62 5.08 26.28
C PHE A 65 -2.47 3.83 26.43
N LEU A 66 -1.86 2.78 26.93
CA LEU A 66 -2.46 1.47 27.17
C LEU A 66 -2.24 1.03 28.62
N SER A 67 -3.22 0.33 29.20
CA SER A 67 -2.96 -0.45 30.41
C SER A 67 -1.95 -1.58 30.12
N GLU A 68 -1.28 -2.09 31.15
CA GLU A 68 -0.35 -3.21 31.02
C GLU A 68 -1.00 -4.43 30.36
N ASP A 69 -2.24 -4.77 30.75
CA ASP A 69 -3.00 -5.87 30.14
C ASP A 69 -3.26 -5.64 28.64
N ASN A 70 -3.64 -4.42 28.26
CA ASN A 70 -3.87 -4.08 26.85
C ASN A 70 -2.57 -4.05 26.05
N LEU A 71 -1.47 -3.61 26.63
CA LEU A 71 -0.15 -3.64 26.02
C LEU A 71 0.29 -5.08 25.76
N MET A 72 0.16 -5.97 26.74
CA MET A 72 0.44 -7.40 26.55
C MET A 72 -0.45 -8.02 25.47
N ARG A 73 -1.74 -7.72 25.47
CA ARG A 73 -2.68 -8.21 24.45
C ARG A 73 -2.35 -7.69 23.06
N LEU A 74 -1.94 -6.43 22.91
CA LEU A 74 -1.56 -5.83 21.64
C LEU A 74 -0.41 -6.60 20.97
N TYR A 75 0.58 -7.05 21.74
CA TYR A 75 1.77 -7.73 21.22
C TYR A 75 1.71 -9.26 21.31
N SER A 76 0.85 -9.86 22.12
CA SER A 76 0.76 -11.32 22.30
C SER A 76 0.18 -12.05 21.09
N SER A 77 -0.55 -11.37 20.23
CA SER A 77 -1.25 -11.97 19.09
C SER A 77 -0.71 -11.47 17.76
N VAL A 78 0.41 -12.06 17.32
CA VAL A 78 0.94 -11.78 15.97
C VAL A 78 0.01 -12.33 14.87
N ALA A 79 -0.72 -13.41 15.15
CA ALA A 79 -1.57 -14.08 14.17
C ALA A 79 -2.96 -13.44 14.02
N VAL A 80 -3.57 -13.02 15.14
CA VAL A 80 -4.90 -12.39 15.16
C VAL A 80 -4.81 -11.19 16.10
N SER A 81 -4.67 -9.99 15.54
CA SER A 81 -4.59 -8.80 16.37
C SER A 81 -5.99 -8.38 16.82
N ASP A 82 -6.33 -8.66 18.05
CA ASP A 82 -7.48 -8.06 18.69
C ASP A 82 -7.26 -6.55 18.84
N SER A 83 -8.33 -5.81 18.64
CA SER A 83 -8.32 -4.37 18.92
C SER A 83 -8.41 -4.17 20.43
N VAL A 84 -7.49 -3.40 21.00
CA VAL A 84 -7.46 -3.05 22.42
C VAL A 84 -7.79 -1.58 22.62
N SER A 85 -8.45 -1.23 23.74
CA SER A 85 -8.75 0.15 24.09
C SER A 85 -7.50 0.92 24.49
N CYS A 86 -7.41 2.17 24.07
CA CYS A 86 -6.31 3.08 24.36
C CYS A 86 -6.82 4.50 24.54
N SER A 87 -6.07 5.34 25.25
CA SER A 87 -6.24 6.79 25.23
C SER A 87 -5.23 7.37 24.24
N VAL A 88 -5.62 8.40 23.50
CA VAL A 88 -4.79 8.99 22.45
C VAL A 88 -4.70 10.49 22.65
N ILE A 89 -3.50 11.05 22.45
CA ILE A 89 -3.26 12.48 22.35
C ILE A 89 -2.60 12.76 21.01
N TYR A 90 -3.23 13.58 20.22
CA TYR A 90 -2.71 14.01 18.92
C TYR A 90 -3.03 15.48 18.68
N GLU A 91 -2.04 16.32 18.58
CA GLU A 91 -2.17 17.78 18.54
C GLU A 91 -3.02 18.32 19.74
N LYS A 92 -4.17 18.91 19.43
CA LYS A 92 -5.13 19.43 20.43
C LYS A 92 -6.21 18.43 20.80
N TRP A 93 -6.27 17.30 20.10
CA TRP A 93 -7.27 16.27 20.34
C TRP A 93 -6.81 15.32 21.43
N ARG A 94 -7.72 14.97 22.31
CA ARG A 94 -7.54 13.98 23.38
C ARG A 94 -8.81 13.17 23.50
N GLY A 95 -8.70 11.85 23.51
CA GLY A 95 -9.86 10.99 23.62
C GLY A 95 -9.53 9.51 23.68
N GLU A 96 -10.58 8.71 23.69
CA GLU A 96 -10.50 7.27 23.74
C GLU A 96 -10.50 6.69 22.31
N GLY A 97 -9.73 5.62 22.13
CA GLY A 97 -9.59 4.94 20.86
C GLY A 97 -9.42 3.44 21.00
N LYS A 98 -9.19 2.81 19.86
CA LYS A 98 -8.80 1.40 19.82
C LYS A 98 -7.61 1.25 18.87
N ILE A 99 -6.63 0.46 19.30
CA ILE A 99 -5.43 0.16 18.50
C ILE A 99 -5.28 -1.34 18.29
N LYS A 100 -4.77 -1.75 17.15
CA LYS A 100 -4.36 -3.13 16.86
C LYS A 100 -3.14 -3.17 15.95
N VAL A 101 -2.33 -4.22 16.05
CA VAL A 101 -1.27 -4.50 15.07
C VAL A 101 -1.90 -4.85 13.72
N ARG A 102 -1.37 -4.29 12.63
CA ARG A 102 -1.85 -4.55 11.27
C ARG A 102 -0.74 -5.01 10.35
N GLY A 103 -1.15 -5.38 9.13
CA GLY A 103 -0.27 -5.89 8.07
C GLY A 103 -0.41 -7.39 7.90
N TYR A 104 0.22 -7.93 6.88
CA TYR A 104 0.33 -9.36 6.65
C TYR A 104 1.77 -9.80 6.93
N THR A 105 2.70 -9.59 6.02
CA THR A 105 4.14 -9.86 6.22
C THR A 105 4.78 -8.86 7.19
N SER A 106 4.34 -7.61 7.18
CA SER A 106 4.84 -6.55 8.06
C SER A 106 4.65 -6.84 9.56
N ARG A 107 3.72 -7.74 9.94
CA ARG A 107 3.54 -8.18 11.33
C ARG A 107 4.77 -8.90 11.89
N MET A 108 5.60 -9.49 11.05
CA MET A 108 6.81 -10.21 11.47
C MET A 108 7.98 -9.26 11.75
N HIS A 109 7.93 -8.01 11.29
CA HIS A 109 8.99 -7.04 11.56
C HIS A 109 9.01 -6.59 13.02
N PRO A 110 10.19 -6.26 13.59
CA PRO A 110 10.30 -5.73 14.95
C PRO A 110 9.44 -4.48 15.14
N LYS A 111 9.59 -3.47 14.29
CA LYS A 111 8.75 -2.28 14.26
C LYS A 111 7.41 -2.63 13.61
N LYS A 112 6.32 -2.50 14.36
CA LYS A 112 4.96 -2.89 13.92
C LYS A 112 4.26 -1.72 13.27
N SER A 113 3.41 -2.00 12.27
CA SER A 113 2.37 -1.07 11.82
C SER A 113 1.10 -1.30 12.64
N PHE A 114 0.32 -0.23 12.85
CA PHE A 114 -0.91 -0.31 13.62
C PHE A 114 -2.10 0.24 12.84
N GLN A 115 -3.29 -0.24 13.19
CA GLN A 115 -4.53 0.43 12.89
C GLN A 115 -5.01 1.13 14.17
N LEU A 116 -5.29 2.40 14.06
CA LEU A 116 -5.84 3.22 15.12
C LEU A 116 -7.28 3.62 14.77
N LYS A 117 -8.21 3.52 15.70
CA LYS A 117 -9.59 3.99 15.52
C LYS A 117 -9.90 5.03 16.59
N ILE A 118 -10.30 6.23 16.18
CA ILE A 118 -10.59 7.38 17.03
C ILE A 118 -11.89 8.01 16.52
N ASP A 119 -12.85 8.23 17.42
CA ASP A 119 -14.16 8.86 17.09
C ASP A 119 -14.85 8.25 15.85
N GLY A 120 -14.74 6.93 15.69
CA GLY A 120 -15.30 6.24 14.53
C GLY A 120 -14.38 6.19 13.32
N HIS A 121 -13.46 7.13 13.16
CA HIS A 121 -12.51 7.19 12.05
C HIS A 121 -11.36 6.19 12.21
N LYS A 122 -10.94 5.62 11.10
CA LYS A 122 -9.82 4.65 11.07
C LYS A 122 -8.58 5.33 10.48
N TYR A 123 -7.43 5.05 11.08
CA TYR A 123 -6.11 5.49 10.64
C TYR A 123 -5.16 4.32 10.56
N VAL A 124 -4.20 4.42 9.66
CA VAL A 124 -3.04 3.54 9.61
C VAL A 124 -1.85 4.27 10.20
N LEU A 125 -1.17 3.65 11.13
CA LEU A 125 0.19 4.00 11.53
C LEU A 125 1.14 3.05 10.81
N GLU A 126 1.60 3.48 9.64
CA GLU A 126 2.55 2.74 8.85
C GLU A 126 3.95 2.93 9.42
N ARG A 127 4.65 1.83 9.67
CA ARG A 127 5.94 1.83 10.38
C ARG A 127 7.04 2.64 9.72
N GLY A 128 6.87 3.05 8.46
CA GLY A 128 7.92 3.66 7.67
C GLY A 128 9.17 2.77 7.59
N ASP A 129 9.70 2.61 6.39
CA ASP A 129 10.97 1.94 6.15
C ASP A 129 12.12 2.96 6.09
N GLU A 130 13.14 2.65 5.28
CA GLU A 130 14.30 3.52 5.09
C GLU A 130 13.94 4.94 4.60
N LEU A 131 12.76 5.10 4.00
CA LEU A 131 12.23 6.40 3.57
C LEU A 131 11.18 6.98 4.52
N ALA A 132 11.02 6.43 5.72
CA ALA A 132 10.09 6.92 6.75
C ALA A 132 8.63 7.05 6.27
N GLY A 133 8.19 6.18 5.36
CA GLY A 133 6.87 6.29 4.73
C GLY A 133 6.73 7.48 3.77
N VAL A 134 7.77 8.30 3.57
CA VAL A 134 7.72 9.45 2.64
C VAL A 134 7.40 9.00 1.23
N SER A 135 7.88 7.84 0.79
CA SER A 135 7.55 7.27 -0.52
C SER A 135 6.04 7.12 -0.72
N ASN A 136 5.34 6.52 0.25
CA ASN A 136 3.89 6.38 0.20
C ASN A 136 3.19 7.76 0.22
N ARG A 137 3.65 8.70 1.06
CA ARG A 137 3.13 10.08 1.12
C ARG A 137 3.24 10.78 -0.23
N ILE A 138 4.40 10.68 -0.89
CA ILE A 138 4.62 11.28 -2.20
C ILE A 138 3.73 10.64 -3.26
N ALA A 139 3.57 9.31 -3.23
CA ALA A 139 2.69 8.62 -4.15
C ALA A 139 1.22 9.06 -3.96
N MET A 140 0.73 9.13 -2.72
CA MET A 140 -0.61 9.66 -2.44
C MET A 140 -0.75 11.10 -2.93
N ARG A 141 0.25 11.96 -2.66
CA ARG A 141 0.26 13.35 -3.12
C ARG A 141 0.24 13.47 -4.65
N ALA A 142 0.99 12.64 -5.36
CA ALA A 142 1.00 12.62 -6.82
C ALA A 142 -0.39 12.30 -7.38
N HIS A 143 -1.11 11.35 -6.79
CA HIS A 143 -2.48 11.02 -7.17
C HIS A 143 -3.45 12.17 -6.91
N GLN A 144 -3.34 12.86 -5.75
CA GLN A 144 -4.14 14.05 -5.46
C GLN A 144 -3.88 15.16 -6.51
N LEU A 145 -2.62 15.44 -6.83
CA LEU A 145 -2.24 16.42 -7.86
C LEU A 145 -2.71 16.01 -9.26
N ALA A 146 -2.83 14.72 -9.53
CA ALA A 146 -3.39 14.20 -10.78
C ALA A 146 -4.93 14.23 -10.83
N GLY A 147 -5.59 14.73 -9.76
CA GLY A 147 -7.05 14.87 -9.69
C GLY A 147 -7.78 13.61 -9.20
N LEU A 148 -7.07 12.68 -8.56
CA LEU A 148 -7.67 11.49 -7.96
C LEU A 148 -7.90 11.67 -6.46
N PRO A 149 -8.96 11.09 -5.90
CA PRO A 149 -9.06 10.91 -4.46
C PRO A 149 -7.88 10.05 -3.98
N ALA A 150 -7.20 10.49 -2.94
CA ALA A 150 -6.18 9.72 -2.27
C ALA A 150 -6.20 10.04 -0.77
N CYS A 151 -5.74 9.10 0.04
CA CYS A 151 -5.72 9.25 1.49
C CYS A 151 -4.79 10.38 1.91
N ASP A 152 -5.18 11.14 2.92
CA ASP A 152 -4.28 12.10 3.57
C ASP A 152 -3.23 11.36 4.38
N THR A 153 -2.03 11.93 4.41
CA THR A 153 -0.87 11.33 5.03
C THR A 153 -0.03 12.35 5.77
N GLU A 154 0.50 11.98 6.93
CA GLU A 154 1.32 12.85 7.76
C GLU A 154 2.44 12.07 8.45
N THR A 155 3.60 12.72 8.66
CA THR A 155 4.68 12.13 9.45
C THR A 155 4.45 12.39 10.93
N VAL A 156 4.44 11.33 11.73
CA VAL A 156 4.28 11.40 13.17
C VAL A 156 5.43 10.69 13.90
N GLY A 157 5.85 11.24 15.04
CA GLY A 157 6.61 10.51 16.04
C GLY A 157 5.63 9.78 16.94
N LEU A 158 5.61 8.45 16.90
CA LEU A 158 4.71 7.63 17.72
C LEU A 158 5.33 7.36 19.08
N PHE A 159 4.59 7.68 20.13
CA PHE A 159 4.90 7.33 21.51
C PHE A 159 3.84 6.38 22.05
N LEU A 160 4.27 5.31 22.69
CA LEU A 160 3.41 4.32 23.34
C LEU A 160 3.78 4.23 24.81
N ASN A 161 2.87 4.62 25.70
CA ASN A 161 3.13 4.73 27.15
C ASN A 161 4.42 5.51 27.46
N ASP A 162 4.55 6.69 26.85
CA ASP A 162 5.72 7.58 26.93
C ASP A 162 7.00 7.06 26.27
N GLU A 163 6.97 5.90 25.62
CA GLU A 163 8.12 5.31 24.94
C GLU A 163 8.09 5.65 23.47
N TYR A 164 9.16 6.25 22.94
CA TYR A 164 9.25 6.58 21.51
C TYR A 164 9.45 5.31 20.67
N LEU A 165 8.45 4.98 19.85
CA LEU A 165 8.50 3.82 18.96
C LEU A 165 9.15 4.10 17.62
N GLY A 166 9.32 5.38 17.27
CA GLY A 166 9.95 5.78 16.03
C GLY A 166 9.10 6.69 15.16
N CYS A 167 9.59 6.94 13.95
CA CYS A 167 8.93 7.73 12.92
C CYS A 167 7.90 6.87 12.18
N TYR A 168 6.66 7.34 12.09
CA TYR A 168 5.55 6.67 11.43
C TYR A 168 4.90 7.58 10.40
N ASN A 169 4.22 6.96 9.44
CA ASN A 169 3.30 7.64 8.54
C ASN A 169 1.87 7.41 9.03
N LEU A 170 1.16 8.48 9.39
CA LEU A 170 -0.25 8.44 9.73
C LEU A 170 -1.05 8.62 8.43
N ILE A 171 -1.90 7.64 8.11
CA ILE A 171 -2.68 7.59 6.87
C ILE A 171 -4.15 7.49 7.22
N THR A 172 -4.98 8.35 6.63
CA THR A 172 -6.44 8.22 6.70
C THR A 172 -6.92 7.02 5.89
N TYR A 173 -8.11 6.49 6.19
CA TYR A 173 -8.79 5.60 5.27
C TYR A 173 -9.67 6.39 4.31
N TYR A 174 -10.02 5.78 3.19
CA TYR A 174 -11.05 6.32 2.32
C TYR A 174 -12.38 6.41 3.08
N ASP A 175 -13.05 7.52 2.88
CA ASP A 175 -14.32 7.84 3.51
C ASP A 175 -15.46 7.65 2.49
N GLU A 176 -16.52 6.97 2.91
CA GLU A 176 -17.70 6.72 2.08
C GLU A 176 -18.40 8.04 1.70
N ASP A 177 -18.49 8.99 2.62
CA ASP A 177 -19.12 10.29 2.38
C ASP A 177 -18.35 11.11 1.33
N ILE A 178 -17.02 10.95 1.27
CA ILE A 178 -16.17 11.65 0.28
C ILE A 178 -16.26 10.98 -1.09
N LEU A 179 -16.20 9.65 -1.16
CA LEU A 179 -16.22 8.92 -2.43
C LEU A 179 -17.62 8.76 -3.01
N GLY A 180 -18.62 8.66 -2.17
CA GLY A 180 -20.04 8.60 -2.53
C GLY A 180 -20.37 7.40 -3.41
N GLY A 181 -20.16 6.19 -2.91
CA GLY A 181 -20.43 4.96 -3.66
C GLY A 181 -19.83 3.74 -3.01
N GLU A 182 -19.27 2.84 -3.80
CA GLU A 182 -18.73 1.58 -3.34
C GLU A 182 -17.22 1.57 -3.45
N LEU A 183 -16.54 0.95 -2.49
CA LEU A 183 -15.11 0.71 -2.51
C LEU A 183 -14.79 -0.75 -2.25
N TYR A 184 -13.96 -1.32 -3.12
CA TYR A 184 -13.50 -2.69 -3.04
C TYR A 184 -11.98 -2.75 -3.00
N LYS A 185 -11.44 -3.66 -2.20
CA LYS A 185 -10.04 -4.07 -2.24
C LYS A 185 -9.96 -5.47 -2.83
N THR A 186 -9.18 -5.64 -3.89
CA THR A 186 -8.96 -6.94 -4.52
C THR A 186 -7.59 -7.50 -4.14
N TYR A 187 -7.52 -8.83 -4.00
CA TYR A 187 -6.32 -9.56 -3.60
C TYR A 187 -5.81 -10.50 -4.69
N PHE A 188 -6.19 -10.27 -5.97
CA PHE A 188 -5.91 -11.22 -7.04
C PHE A 188 -5.42 -10.54 -8.33
N GLU A 189 -4.42 -11.17 -8.97
CA GLU A 189 -3.83 -10.70 -10.22
C GLU A 189 -4.50 -11.27 -11.46
N ASP A 190 -4.97 -12.52 -11.35
CA ASP A 190 -5.54 -13.29 -12.45
C ASP A 190 -6.91 -13.86 -12.06
N TYR A 191 -7.95 -13.28 -12.64
CA TYR A 191 -9.34 -13.65 -12.36
C TYR A 191 -9.79 -14.89 -13.12
N ASP A 192 -9.04 -15.39 -14.13
CA ASP A 192 -9.40 -16.57 -14.90
C ASP A 192 -9.32 -17.85 -14.06
N HIS A 193 -8.39 -17.92 -13.12
CA HIS A 193 -8.29 -19.06 -12.19
C HIS A 193 -9.50 -19.20 -11.25
N MET A 194 -10.26 -18.13 -11.06
CA MET A 194 -11.41 -18.11 -10.15
C MET A 194 -12.70 -18.62 -10.78
N LYS A 195 -12.84 -18.58 -12.13
CA LYS A 195 -14.07 -18.89 -12.87
C LYS A 195 -14.71 -20.24 -12.54
N ASN A 196 -13.93 -21.21 -12.20
CA ASN A 196 -14.42 -22.60 -12.13
C ASN A 196 -14.82 -23.06 -10.73
N ASN A 197 -14.46 -22.34 -9.67
CA ASN A 197 -14.60 -22.85 -8.30
C ASN A 197 -15.18 -21.86 -7.28
N HIS A 198 -15.17 -20.55 -7.55
CA HIS A 198 -15.61 -19.52 -6.60
C HIS A 198 -16.21 -18.31 -7.32
N PRO A 199 -17.10 -17.53 -6.68
CA PRO A 199 -17.52 -16.23 -7.18
C PRO A 199 -16.29 -15.34 -7.42
N LEU A 200 -16.30 -14.56 -8.53
CA LEU A 200 -15.16 -13.72 -8.91
C LEU A 200 -14.77 -12.71 -7.83
N TYR A 201 -15.72 -12.28 -7.00
CA TYR A 201 -15.48 -11.37 -5.88
C TYR A 201 -14.96 -12.04 -4.61
N SER A 202 -14.87 -13.37 -4.54
CA SER A 202 -14.55 -14.09 -3.30
C SER A 202 -13.18 -13.78 -2.68
N LEU A 203 -12.27 -13.20 -3.47
CA LEU A 203 -10.98 -12.68 -2.99
C LEU A 203 -10.97 -11.15 -2.93
N SER A 204 -12.14 -10.53 -2.80
CA SER A 204 -12.27 -9.09 -2.62
C SER A 204 -12.91 -8.78 -1.28
N GLU A 205 -12.60 -7.62 -0.75
CA GLU A 205 -13.21 -7.08 0.46
C GLU A 205 -13.95 -5.80 0.08
N LYS A 206 -15.24 -5.73 0.38
CA LYS A 206 -15.99 -4.47 0.27
C LYS A 206 -15.65 -3.61 1.48
N LYS A 207 -15.18 -2.41 1.24
CA LYS A 207 -14.78 -1.47 2.30
C LYS A 207 -15.96 -0.63 2.76
N PHE A 208 -16.82 -0.28 1.83
CA PHE A 208 -18.11 0.36 2.06
C PHE A 208 -18.99 0.30 0.79
N PRO A 209 -20.33 0.46 0.92
CA PRO A 209 -21.06 0.40 2.17
C PRO A 209 -20.89 -0.94 2.88
N ASP A 210 -21.25 -1.01 4.16
CA ASP A 210 -21.18 -2.25 4.97
C ASP A 210 -22.39 -3.15 4.65
N ASP A 211 -22.33 -3.78 3.48
CA ASP A 211 -23.31 -4.75 2.97
C ASP A 211 -22.61 -5.87 2.19
N ASP A 212 -23.35 -6.90 1.80
CA ASP A 212 -22.88 -8.06 1.05
C ASP A 212 -23.17 -7.98 -0.45
N ASP A 213 -23.55 -6.82 -1.00
CA ASP A 213 -23.79 -6.65 -2.43
C ASP A 213 -22.49 -6.37 -3.19
N PHE A 214 -22.03 -7.37 -3.93
CA PHE A 214 -20.88 -7.28 -4.83
C PHE A 214 -21.25 -7.23 -6.30
N SER A 215 -22.52 -6.99 -6.63
CA SER A 215 -23.03 -7.11 -8.00
C SER A 215 -22.29 -6.22 -9.00
N ASN A 216 -21.92 -4.99 -8.62
CA ASN A 216 -21.17 -4.10 -9.49
C ASN A 216 -19.74 -4.62 -9.74
N LEU A 217 -19.03 -5.04 -8.71
CA LEU A 217 -17.70 -5.63 -8.85
C LEU A 217 -17.75 -6.92 -9.66
N GLU A 218 -18.71 -7.80 -9.40
CA GLU A 218 -18.88 -9.07 -10.13
C GLU A 218 -19.11 -8.82 -11.62
N ASN A 219 -19.95 -7.84 -11.97
CA ASN A 219 -20.19 -7.43 -13.36
C ASN A 219 -18.88 -6.95 -14.04
N LEU A 220 -18.06 -6.15 -13.35
CA LEU A 220 -16.77 -5.72 -13.86
C LEU A 220 -15.83 -6.90 -14.08
N LEU A 221 -15.67 -7.78 -13.10
CA LEU A 221 -14.76 -8.93 -13.17
C LEU A 221 -15.23 -9.95 -14.22
N ALA A 222 -16.55 -10.17 -14.35
CA ALA A 222 -17.13 -10.99 -15.41
C ALA A 222 -16.84 -10.39 -16.80
N ALA A 223 -16.98 -9.07 -16.96
CA ALA A 223 -16.65 -8.41 -18.22
C ALA A 223 -15.15 -8.55 -18.55
N VAL A 224 -14.26 -8.36 -17.57
CA VAL A 224 -12.80 -8.55 -17.71
C VAL A 224 -12.48 -9.96 -18.23
N THR A 225 -13.15 -10.99 -17.73
CA THR A 225 -12.79 -12.38 -18.00
C THR A 225 -13.52 -13.00 -19.20
N THR A 226 -14.69 -12.47 -19.60
CA THR A 226 -15.56 -13.16 -20.58
C THR A 226 -15.78 -12.36 -21.88
N PHE A 227 -15.65 -11.03 -21.87
CA PHE A 227 -15.98 -10.22 -23.03
C PHE A 227 -14.85 -10.32 -24.09
N SER A 228 -15.25 -10.37 -25.35
CA SER A 228 -14.34 -10.10 -26.46
C SER A 228 -13.81 -8.66 -26.40
N ASP A 229 -12.70 -8.37 -27.08
CA ASP A 229 -12.10 -7.04 -27.02
C ASP A 229 -13.06 -5.92 -27.45
N ALA A 230 -13.88 -6.14 -28.48
CA ALA A 230 -14.87 -5.17 -28.92
C ALA A 230 -15.94 -4.93 -27.85
N LYS A 231 -16.46 -5.98 -27.19
CA LYS A 231 -17.43 -5.84 -26.10
C LYS A 231 -16.80 -5.23 -24.85
N TRP A 232 -15.53 -5.55 -24.61
CA TRP A 232 -14.79 -4.96 -23.51
C TRP A 232 -14.58 -3.46 -23.69
N GLN A 233 -14.18 -3.02 -24.90
CA GLN A 233 -14.06 -1.61 -25.24
C GLN A 233 -15.39 -0.87 -25.02
N GLU A 234 -16.50 -1.39 -25.55
CA GLU A 234 -17.84 -0.81 -25.34
C GLU A 234 -18.19 -0.70 -23.85
N TYR A 235 -17.92 -1.76 -23.08
CA TYR A 235 -18.15 -1.79 -21.64
C TYR A 235 -17.34 -0.72 -20.92
N VAL A 236 -16.04 -0.60 -21.23
CA VAL A 236 -15.12 0.36 -20.61
C VAL A 236 -15.61 1.80 -20.88
N LEU A 237 -15.90 2.14 -22.11
CA LEU A 237 -16.34 3.49 -22.47
C LEU A 237 -17.64 3.90 -21.76
N LYS A 238 -18.51 2.94 -21.49
CA LYS A 238 -19.76 3.16 -20.77
C LYS A 238 -19.61 3.20 -19.25
N ASN A 239 -18.85 2.27 -18.67
CA ASN A 239 -18.89 1.97 -17.24
C ASN A 239 -17.62 2.35 -16.48
N VAL A 240 -16.54 2.78 -17.16
CA VAL A 240 -15.26 3.15 -16.54
C VAL A 240 -15.01 4.65 -16.72
N ASP A 241 -14.48 5.30 -15.71
CA ASP A 241 -13.96 6.66 -15.79
C ASP A 241 -12.56 6.62 -16.39
N VAL A 242 -12.50 6.73 -17.72
CA VAL A 242 -11.28 6.60 -18.50
C VAL A 242 -10.21 7.61 -18.06
N GLU A 243 -10.61 8.84 -17.74
CA GLU A 243 -9.66 9.89 -17.33
C GLU A 243 -9.03 9.60 -15.97
N LYS A 244 -9.84 9.16 -15.00
CA LYS A 244 -9.32 8.77 -13.68
C LYS A 244 -8.43 7.55 -13.76
N VAL A 245 -8.83 6.53 -14.53
CA VAL A 245 -8.00 5.33 -14.75
C VAL A 245 -6.67 5.70 -15.43
N ALA A 246 -6.71 6.54 -16.46
CA ALA A 246 -5.51 7.01 -17.14
C ALA A 246 -4.57 7.78 -16.20
N SER A 247 -5.12 8.66 -15.36
CA SER A 247 -4.34 9.41 -14.36
C SER A 247 -3.72 8.47 -13.31
N TYR A 248 -4.49 7.48 -12.84
CA TYR A 248 -4.00 6.47 -11.90
C TYR A 248 -2.80 5.69 -12.49
N LEU A 249 -2.96 5.17 -13.70
CA LEU A 249 -1.91 4.41 -14.38
C LEU A 249 -0.67 5.27 -14.66
N ALA A 250 -0.87 6.53 -15.11
CA ALA A 250 0.25 7.43 -15.39
C ALA A 250 1.08 7.72 -14.13
N VAL A 251 0.44 7.96 -12.98
CA VAL A 251 1.14 8.16 -11.71
C VAL A 251 1.87 6.89 -11.27
N HIS A 252 1.21 5.73 -11.36
CA HIS A 252 1.81 4.44 -11.00
C HIS A 252 3.06 4.14 -11.82
N ASP A 253 2.97 4.28 -13.13
CA ASP A 253 4.09 3.98 -14.03
C ASP A 253 5.22 5.00 -13.89
N PHE A 254 4.88 6.29 -13.70
CA PHE A 254 5.90 7.30 -13.44
C PHE A 254 6.68 7.00 -12.17
N LEU A 255 5.98 6.72 -11.07
CA LEU A 255 6.58 6.45 -9.76
C LEU A 255 7.15 5.03 -9.62
N LEU A 256 7.00 4.16 -10.62
CA LEU A 256 7.42 2.76 -10.58
C LEU A 256 6.85 2.02 -9.35
N VAL A 257 5.56 2.21 -9.08
CA VAL A 257 4.89 1.53 -7.96
C VAL A 257 4.75 0.05 -8.25
N ASN A 258 5.17 -0.80 -7.32
CA ASN A 258 5.46 -2.21 -7.60
C ASN A 258 4.42 -3.21 -7.12
N ASP A 259 3.80 -2.96 -5.98
CA ASP A 259 3.06 -3.99 -5.23
C ASP A 259 1.54 -3.85 -5.33
N THR A 260 1.07 -2.72 -5.83
CA THR A 260 -0.35 -2.36 -5.78
C THR A 260 -1.20 -3.26 -6.66
N PHE A 261 -0.72 -3.64 -7.84
CA PHE A 261 -1.50 -4.45 -8.78
C PHE A 261 -1.73 -5.89 -8.33
N ARG A 262 -1.00 -6.37 -7.31
CA ARG A 262 -1.10 -7.74 -6.82
C ARG A 262 -2.07 -7.89 -5.68
N THR A 263 -1.93 -7.10 -4.63
CA THR A 263 -2.63 -7.32 -3.36
C THR A 263 -3.30 -6.07 -2.81
N ASN A 264 -3.06 -4.91 -3.42
CA ASN A 264 -3.46 -3.61 -2.91
C ASN A 264 -4.27 -2.78 -3.92
N LEU A 265 -4.89 -3.44 -4.92
CA LEU A 265 -5.72 -2.74 -5.89
C LEU A 265 -7.07 -2.36 -5.27
N TYR A 266 -7.32 -1.06 -5.20
CA TYR A 266 -8.60 -0.51 -4.80
C TYR A 266 -9.41 -0.10 -6.02
N ILE A 267 -10.64 -0.59 -6.10
CA ILE A 267 -11.61 -0.31 -7.15
C ILE A 267 -12.76 0.45 -6.52
N ALA A 268 -12.99 1.68 -6.97
CA ALA A 268 -14.13 2.48 -6.56
C ALA A 268 -15.21 2.47 -7.64
N TYR A 269 -16.46 2.53 -7.22
CA TYR A 269 -17.62 2.65 -8.09
C TYR A 269 -18.56 3.75 -7.61
N ASN A 270 -18.69 4.80 -8.41
CA ASN A 270 -19.69 5.83 -8.26
C ASN A 270 -20.23 6.18 -9.64
N LYS A 271 -21.27 5.48 -10.10
CA LYS A 271 -21.80 5.48 -11.47
C LYS A 271 -20.82 4.92 -12.51
N LYS A 272 -19.52 5.09 -12.32
CA LYS A 272 -18.43 4.53 -13.12
C LYS A 272 -17.33 3.99 -12.22
N PHE A 273 -16.64 2.97 -12.72
CA PHE A 273 -15.47 2.41 -12.05
C PHE A 273 -14.23 3.28 -12.25
N TYR A 274 -13.42 3.40 -11.22
CA TYR A 274 -12.08 3.97 -11.27
C TYR A 274 -11.18 3.33 -10.21
N LEU A 275 -9.87 3.56 -10.33
CA LEU A 275 -8.86 2.96 -9.44
C LEU A 275 -8.37 4.00 -8.44
N LEU A 276 -8.04 3.53 -7.23
CA LEU A 276 -7.54 4.38 -6.16
C LEU A 276 -6.21 3.86 -5.60
N PRO A 277 -5.28 4.76 -5.23
CA PRO A 277 -3.98 4.38 -4.68
C PRO A 277 -4.10 3.82 -3.27
N TRP A 278 -3.36 2.76 -2.98
CA TRP A 278 -3.22 2.22 -1.64
C TRP A 278 -1.90 1.48 -1.51
N ASP A 279 -1.19 1.67 -0.38
CA ASP A 279 0.02 0.92 -0.03
C ASP A 279 1.15 1.07 -1.08
N ASN A 280 1.44 2.31 -1.44
CA ASN A 280 2.41 2.67 -2.49
C ASN A 280 3.84 2.87 -1.93
N GLU A 281 4.16 2.24 -0.79
CA GLU A 281 5.49 2.38 -0.16
C GLU A 281 6.62 1.89 -1.07
N SER A 282 6.34 0.88 -1.91
CA SER A 282 7.28 0.29 -2.86
C SER A 282 7.33 1.06 -4.18
N CYS A 283 7.60 2.37 -4.14
CA CYS A 283 7.77 3.19 -5.33
C CYS A 283 9.23 3.65 -5.50
N ILE A 284 9.55 4.17 -6.68
CA ILE A 284 10.85 4.78 -7.04
C ILE A 284 12.03 3.85 -6.75
N GLY A 285 12.10 2.73 -7.48
CA GLY A 285 13.32 1.94 -7.61
C GLY A 285 13.57 0.92 -6.50
N TYR A 286 12.55 0.50 -5.79
CA TYR A 286 12.68 -0.66 -4.89
C TYR A 286 12.97 -1.97 -5.65
N ASN A 287 12.63 -2.00 -6.95
CA ASN A 287 13.05 -3.03 -7.89
C ASN A 287 13.10 -2.42 -9.30
N GLU A 288 14.22 -2.52 -9.99
CA GLU A 288 14.41 -2.13 -11.39
C GLU A 288 13.66 -3.06 -12.36
N ARG A 289 12.39 -3.34 -12.11
CA ARG A 289 11.61 -4.09 -13.09
C ARG A 289 11.12 -3.12 -14.16
N SER A 290 11.41 -3.46 -15.42
CA SER A 290 10.71 -2.89 -16.55
C SER A 290 9.24 -3.31 -16.45
N TYR A 291 8.35 -2.37 -16.12
CA TYR A 291 6.92 -2.65 -16.12
C TYR A 291 6.36 -2.47 -17.53
N GLU A 292 5.62 -3.48 -17.95
CA GLU A 292 4.63 -3.26 -18.99
C GLU A 292 3.51 -2.37 -18.42
N MET A 293 2.99 -1.46 -19.23
CA MET A 293 1.86 -0.59 -18.88
C MET A 293 0.70 -1.43 -18.32
N GLY A 294 0.23 -1.06 -17.11
CA GLY A 294 -0.83 -1.81 -16.42
C GLY A 294 -0.36 -2.97 -15.56
N GLY A 295 0.95 -3.28 -15.52
CA GLY A 295 1.53 -4.31 -14.65
C GLY A 295 0.99 -5.73 -14.92
N ASP A 296 1.07 -6.60 -13.91
CA ASP A 296 0.68 -8.01 -14.03
C ASP A 296 -0.81 -8.28 -13.79
N ASN A 297 -1.59 -7.28 -13.37
CA ASN A 297 -3.01 -7.46 -13.07
C ASN A 297 -3.85 -7.56 -14.34
N GLN A 298 -4.72 -8.55 -14.42
CA GLN A 298 -5.56 -8.79 -15.59
C GLN A 298 -6.50 -7.62 -15.91
N LEU A 299 -7.10 -6.97 -14.89
CA LEU A 299 -7.98 -5.83 -15.10
C LEU A 299 -7.20 -4.65 -15.71
N THR A 300 -6.07 -4.30 -15.13
CA THR A 300 -5.29 -3.14 -15.59
C THR A 300 -4.69 -3.38 -16.99
N ARG A 301 -4.19 -4.59 -17.29
CA ARG A 301 -3.76 -4.95 -18.65
C ARG A 301 -4.89 -4.82 -19.67
N ARG A 302 -6.09 -5.30 -19.34
CA ARG A 302 -7.23 -5.16 -20.25
C ARG A 302 -7.73 -3.73 -20.38
N LEU A 303 -7.63 -2.91 -19.33
CA LEU A 303 -7.95 -1.48 -19.43
C LEU A 303 -7.02 -0.79 -20.43
N VAL A 304 -5.70 -1.01 -20.34
CA VAL A 304 -4.74 -0.37 -21.27
C VAL A 304 -4.79 -0.94 -22.69
N SER A 305 -5.39 -2.11 -22.92
CA SER A 305 -5.63 -2.63 -24.25
C SER A 305 -6.71 -1.85 -25.03
N VAL A 306 -7.54 -1.06 -24.31
CA VAL A 306 -8.56 -0.20 -24.93
C VAL A 306 -7.90 1.05 -25.51
N PRO A 307 -8.06 1.34 -26.82
CA PRO A 307 -7.36 2.46 -27.48
C PRO A 307 -7.60 3.81 -26.79
N GLU A 308 -8.80 4.09 -26.34
CA GLU A 308 -9.17 5.34 -25.66
C GLU A 308 -8.49 5.47 -24.31
N VAL A 309 -8.37 4.38 -23.55
CA VAL A 309 -7.63 4.35 -22.28
C VAL A 309 -6.14 4.59 -22.53
N LYS A 310 -5.56 3.92 -23.54
CA LYS A 310 -4.16 4.11 -23.92
C LYS A 310 -3.89 5.55 -24.39
N ALA A 311 -4.76 6.12 -25.18
CA ALA A 311 -4.64 7.51 -25.64
C ALA A 311 -4.74 8.51 -24.46
N ALA A 312 -5.68 8.28 -23.54
CA ALA A 312 -5.82 9.09 -22.33
C ALA A 312 -4.59 8.95 -21.42
N TYR A 313 -4.08 7.74 -21.22
CA TYR A 313 -2.84 7.49 -20.47
C TYR A 313 -1.65 8.27 -21.04
N ASN A 314 -1.39 8.17 -22.34
CA ASN A 314 -0.28 8.87 -22.98
C ASN A 314 -0.41 10.40 -22.83
N ARG A 315 -1.62 10.93 -22.97
CA ARG A 315 -1.90 12.34 -22.73
C ARG A 315 -1.64 12.72 -21.28
N ARG A 316 -2.14 11.94 -20.30
CA ARG A 316 -1.97 12.24 -18.88
C ARG A 316 -0.49 12.13 -18.46
N MET A 317 0.24 11.13 -18.95
CA MET A 317 1.69 11.01 -18.71
C MET A 317 2.42 12.29 -19.16
N LYS A 318 2.09 12.76 -20.38
CA LYS A 318 2.69 13.99 -20.92
C LYS A 318 2.31 15.22 -20.07
N GLU A 319 1.03 15.45 -19.82
CA GLU A 319 0.52 16.60 -19.08
C GLU A 319 1.08 16.67 -17.64
N LEU A 320 1.10 15.54 -16.94
CA LEU A 320 1.49 15.50 -15.52
C LEU A 320 3.00 15.61 -15.33
N PHE A 321 3.80 14.94 -16.14
CA PHE A 321 5.22 14.74 -15.86
C PHE A 321 6.17 15.33 -16.92
N ILE A 322 5.85 15.24 -18.20
CA ILE A 322 6.73 15.75 -19.27
C ILE A 322 6.58 17.27 -19.40
N ASP A 323 5.35 17.76 -19.41
CA ASP A 323 5.06 19.21 -19.49
C ASP A 323 5.15 19.90 -18.10
N ASP A 324 5.70 19.19 -17.10
CA ASP A 324 5.87 19.62 -15.71
C ASP A 324 4.58 20.05 -14.98
N GLY A 325 3.44 19.44 -15.33
CA GLY A 325 2.17 19.81 -14.72
C GLY A 325 2.13 19.66 -13.20
N ILE A 326 2.77 18.59 -12.65
CA ILE A 326 2.83 18.36 -11.21
C ILE A 326 4.25 18.10 -10.67
N LEU A 327 5.24 17.89 -11.52
CA LEU A 327 6.55 17.36 -11.11
C LEU A 327 7.31 18.29 -10.16
N SER A 328 7.38 19.58 -10.50
CA SER A 328 8.05 20.59 -9.65
C SER A 328 7.35 20.75 -8.29
N THR A 329 6.01 20.74 -8.30
CA THR A 329 5.21 20.78 -7.07
C THR A 329 5.46 19.52 -6.23
N LEU A 330 5.43 18.33 -6.85
CA LEU A 330 5.65 17.06 -6.18
C LEU A 330 7.05 16.98 -5.56
N LYS A 331 8.08 17.47 -6.27
CA LYS A 331 9.45 17.56 -5.75
C LYS A 331 9.53 18.47 -4.53
N SER A 332 8.94 19.67 -4.62
CA SER A 332 8.91 20.63 -3.49
C SER A 332 8.19 20.05 -2.28
N ASP A 333 7.07 19.33 -2.49
CA ASP A 333 6.35 18.67 -1.42
C ASP A 333 7.17 17.51 -0.83
N ALA A 334 7.89 16.73 -1.66
CA ALA A 334 8.82 15.70 -1.20
C ALA A 334 9.93 16.26 -0.31
N GLU A 335 10.54 17.37 -0.69
CA GLU A 335 11.56 18.06 0.11
C GLU A 335 11.03 18.46 1.50
N LYS A 336 9.80 18.98 1.58
CA LYS A 336 9.13 19.29 2.85
C LYS A 336 8.86 18.05 3.69
N MET A 337 8.31 16.98 3.07
CA MET A 337 8.02 15.72 3.74
C MET A 337 9.28 15.08 4.33
N PHE A 338 10.38 15.10 3.60
CA PHE A 338 11.67 14.64 4.13
C PHE A 338 12.18 15.53 5.27
N ALA A 339 12.03 16.86 5.16
CA ALA A 339 12.43 17.78 6.24
C ALA A 339 11.59 17.60 7.51
N GLU A 340 10.34 17.16 7.39
CA GLU A 340 9.50 16.78 8.54
C GLU A 340 10.00 15.50 9.20
N ALA A 341 10.39 14.51 8.42
CA ALA A 341 10.81 13.19 8.90
C ALA A 341 12.25 13.14 9.45
N ASP A 342 13.14 14.01 8.99
CA ASP A 342 14.60 13.91 9.19
C ASP A 342 15.02 13.68 10.66
N ILE A 343 14.53 14.49 11.60
CA ILE A 343 14.91 14.39 13.01
C ILE A 343 14.25 13.16 13.67
N ALA A 344 12.98 12.91 13.38
CA ALA A 344 12.27 11.75 13.88
C ALA A 344 12.96 10.44 13.42
N MET A 345 13.40 10.37 12.16
CA MET A 345 14.15 9.24 11.62
C MET A 345 15.52 9.08 12.24
N LYS A 346 16.25 10.20 12.43
CA LYS A 346 17.57 10.17 13.07
C LYS A 346 17.52 9.55 14.46
N ASN A 347 16.43 9.80 15.18
CA ASN A 347 16.22 9.33 16.55
C ASN A 347 15.36 8.07 16.63
N ASP A 348 14.96 7.48 15.50
CA ASP A 348 14.16 6.25 15.47
C ASP A 348 14.98 5.08 16.03
N PRO A 349 14.51 4.41 17.09
CA PRO A 349 15.24 3.33 17.74
C PRO A 349 15.46 2.12 16.83
N ASN A 350 14.62 1.95 15.81
CA ASN A 350 14.71 0.84 14.87
C ASN A 350 15.68 1.11 13.70
N PHE A 351 16.17 2.34 13.55
CA PHE A 351 17.00 2.78 12.43
C PHE A 351 18.36 3.34 12.82
N LYS A 352 18.85 3.06 14.02
CA LYS A 352 20.13 3.60 14.53
C LYS A 352 21.30 3.44 13.57
N ASP A 353 21.41 2.26 12.91
CA ASP A 353 22.44 1.99 11.93
C ASP A 353 22.03 2.31 10.49
N GLY A 354 20.75 2.68 10.29
CA GLY A 354 20.12 2.90 8.99
C GLY A 354 20.02 4.35 8.54
N TYR A 355 20.29 5.34 9.42
CA TYR A 355 20.11 6.75 9.06
C TYR A 355 20.96 7.20 7.87
N GLY A 356 22.18 6.67 7.73
CA GLY A 356 23.02 6.89 6.56
C GLY A 356 22.41 6.32 5.26
N LYS A 357 21.71 5.20 5.35
CA LYS A 357 20.96 4.61 4.23
C LYS A 357 19.76 5.49 3.88
N TYR A 358 19.00 5.94 4.88
CA TYR A 358 17.90 6.89 4.69
C TYR A 358 18.33 8.15 3.92
N LEU A 359 19.49 8.75 4.29
CA LEU A 359 19.98 9.95 3.59
C LEU A 359 20.31 9.67 2.11
N LYS A 360 20.91 8.53 1.80
CA LYS A 360 21.19 8.13 0.41
C LYS A 360 19.92 7.89 -0.39
N GLU A 361 18.94 7.20 0.19
CA GLU A 361 17.66 6.95 -0.46
C GLU A 361 16.86 8.24 -0.66
N LYS A 362 16.90 9.17 0.31
CA LYS A 362 16.33 10.51 0.18
C LYS A 362 16.93 11.26 -1.02
N GLU A 363 18.27 11.27 -1.12
CA GLU A 363 18.96 11.92 -2.25
C GLU A 363 18.55 11.28 -3.58
N ARG A 364 18.55 9.95 -3.66
CA ARG A 364 18.13 9.21 -4.84
C ARG A 364 16.69 9.54 -5.24
N PHE A 365 15.80 9.61 -4.27
CA PHE A 365 14.39 9.94 -4.49
C PHE A 365 14.19 11.35 -5.04
N LEU A 366 14.86 12.34 -4.45
CA LEU A 366 14.79 13.74 -4.92
C LEU A 366 15.41 13.91 -6.32
N ASN A 367 16.48 13.16 -6.62
CA ASN A 367 17.08 13.14 -7.96
C ASN A 367 16.13 12.52 -8.98
N PHE A 368 15.40 11.45 -8.63
CA PHE A 368 14.38 10.86 -9.51
C PHE A 368 13.29 11.87 -9.90
N LEU A 369 12.83 12.69 -8.95
CA LEU A 369 11.83 13.73 -9.18
C LEU A 369 12.40 15.02 -9.84
N SER A 370 13.68 15.05 -10.16
CA SER A 370 14.30 16.21 -10.82
C SER A 370 14.12 16.13 -12.35
N PRO A 371 14.16 17.27 -13.08
CA PRO A 371 13.99 17.29 -14.54
C PRO A 371 14.97 16.39 -15.31
N GLY A 372 16.20 16.21 -14.81
CA GLY A 372 17.19 15.27 -15.35
C GLY A 372 17.06 13.84 -14.88
N GLY A 373 16.06 13.53 -14.04
CA GLY A 373 15.81 12.18 -13.50
C GLY A 373 14.93 11.32 -14.40
N ARG A 374 13.82 10.81 -13.88
CA ARG A 374 12.91 9.90 -14.62
C ARG A 374 12.37 10.49 -15.93
N VAL A 375 12.10 11.80 -15.98
CA VAL A 375 11.54 12.47 -17.15
C VAL A 375 12.44 12.33 -18.37
N SER A 376 13.76 12.38 -18.21
CA SER A 376 14.70 12.23 -19.32
C SER A 376 14.56 10.88 -20.05
N ASN A 377 14.08 9.85 -19.35
CA ASN A 377 13.85 8.51 -19.89
C ASN A 377 12.45 8.36 -20.54
N LEU A 378 11.53 9.31 -20.30
CA LEU A 378 10.18 9.30 -20.88
C LEU A 378 10.07 10.07 -22.19
N THR A 379 11.07 10.90 -22.51
CA THR A 379 11.10 11.72 -23.76
C THR A 379 11.51 10.92 -24.99
N ASP A 380 11.93 9.67 -24.83
CA ASP A 380 12.17 8.78 -25.96
C ASP A 380 10.80 8.34 -26.55
N PRO A 381 10.55 8.50 -27.86
CA PRO A 381 9.24 8.26 -28.48
C PRO A 381 8.81 6.80 -28.55
N VAL A 382 9.42 5.93 -27.79
CA VAL A 382 9.07 4.51 -27.67
C VAL A 382 8.27 4.29 -26.38
N LEU A 383 7.09 4.94 -26.29
CA LEU A 383 5.99 4.31 -25.55
C LEU A 383 5.35 3.32 -26.52
N PRO A 384 5.44 2.01 -26.27
CA PRO A 384 4.95 0.98 -27.18
C PRO A 384 3.46 1.07 -27.46
#